data_d0e1cdd15775901aa7c549f18f6be99c
#
_entry.id   d0e1cdd15775901aa7c549f18f6be99c
#
_cell.length_a   1.000
_cell.length_b   1.000
_cell.length_c   1.000
_cell.angle_alpha   90.00
_cell.angle_beta   90.00
_cell.angle_gamma   90.00
#
_symmetry.space_group_name_H-M   'P 1'
#
loop_
_entity.id
_entity.type
_entity.pdbx_description
1 polymer ?
#
loop_
_entity_poly.entity_id
_entity_poly.type
_entity_poly.pdbx_seq_one_letter_code
_entity_poly.pdbx_strand_id
1 'polypeptide(L)'
;MKKSMLNLCAPLLYPKPRMDKKQLQHRFKGRWVVITGASRGIGFALAKRLMQVGANLYLIARSEAELQTLCNEAQAMGCQAVCRALDLRDRPALDLLCKELKQLPTVDYLFCNAGKSIFRKITDATERLHDFDRTIDLNYRSVVALALALLPALQRSKGQLVYTSSVSCLYPPAPGWSAYHASKCATNVWCRTAESEWKRLGVGVHVAYLPLVRTEMSMANPNYRSLPAYSADDAACILLQLAMKNRFSYQPWWARLTAPVASLFAPLVRFFYQKTVQ
;
A
#
# COMPACT_ATOMS: atom_id res chain seq x y z
N MET A 1 -27.53 18.06 -2.80
CA MET A 1 -26.67 19.12 -2.28
C MET A 1 -25.31 18.65 -1.73
N LYS A 2 -25.23 17.69 -0.77
CA LYS A 2 -23.95 17.25 -0.18
C LYS A 2 -22.89 16.72 -1.19
N LYS A 3 -23.28 16.01 -2.24
CA LYS A 3 -22.34 15.46 -3.25
C LYS A 3 -21.67 16.52 -4.13
N SER A 4 -22.37 17.63 -4.42
CA SER A 4 -21.83 18.75 -5.22
C SER A 4 -20.74 19.52 -4.45
N MET A 5 -20.95 19.77 -3.16
CA MET A 5 -19.98 20.49 -2.31
C MET A 5 -18.67 19.70 -2.10
N LEU A 6 -18.76 18.37 -1.90
CA LEU A 6 -17.56 17.52 -1.78
C LEU A 6 -16.71 17.52 -3.05
N ASN A 7 -17.36 17.54 -4.23
CA ASN A 7 -16.64 17.60 -5.50
C ASN A 7 -16.00 18.99 -5.73
N LEU A 8 -16.59 20.05 -5.26
CA LEU A 8 -16.02 21.40 -5.31
C LEU A 8 -14.75 21.51 -4.43
N CYS A 9 -14.73 20.83 -3.28
CA CYS A 9 -13.58 20.79 -2.37
C CYS A 9 -12.54 19.71 -2.75
N ALA A 10 -12.79 18.90 -3.80
CA ALA A 10 -11.91 17.81 -4.19
C ALA A 10 -10.44 18.26 -4.42
N PRO A 11 -10.12 19.36 -5.11
CA PRO A 11 -8.73 19.79 -5.30
C PRO A 11 -8.02 20.12 -3.99
N LEU A 12 -8.76 20.61 -2.99
CA LEU A 12 -8.23 20.94 -1.66
C LEU A 12 -7.99 19.66 -0.84
N LEU A 13 -8.91 18.70 -0.86
CA LEU A 13 -8.82 17.44 -0.11
C LEU A 13 -7.84 16.45 -0.74
N TYR A 14 -7.70 16.51 -2.05
CA TYR A 14 -6.86 15.62 -2.87
C TYR A 14 -5.91 16.43 -3.76
N PRO A 15 -4.97 17.20 -3.19
CA PRO A 15 -4.03 18.00 -3.97
C PRO A 15 -3.16 17.06 -4.81
N LYS A 16 -3.04 17.37 -6.12
CA LYS A 16 -2.23 16.56 -7.03
C LYS A 16 -0.76 16.59 -6.61
N PRO A 17 -0.13 15.43 -6.38
CA PRO A 17 1.28 15.37 -6.06
C PRO A 17 2.10 15.80 -7.28
N ARG A 18 3.11 16.63 -7.06
CA ARG A 18 4.06 17.03 -8.10
C ARG A 18 5.32 16.19 -7.98
N MET A 19 5.76 15.61 -9.10
CA MET A 19 6.96 14.77 -9.14
C MET A 19 7.97 15.37 -10.12
N ASP A 20 9.16 15.64 -9.66
CA ASP A 20 10.29 16.01 -10.52
C ASP A 20 10.90 14.73 -11.10
N LYS A 21 10.86 14.62 -12.44
CA LYS A 21 11.39 13.46 -13.17
C LYS A 21 12.90 13.31 -12.99
N LYS A 22 13.66 14.40 -12.93
CA LYS A 22 15.12 14.36 -12.72
C LYS A 22 15.45 13.81 -11.34
N GLN A 23 14.72 14.27 -10.31
CA GLN A 23 14.87 13.78 -8.94
C GLN A 23 14.53 12.30 -8.83
N LEU A 24 13.43 11.87 -9.49
CA LEU A 24 13.02 10.47 -9.53
C LEU A 24 14.10 9.61 -10.21
N GLN A 25 14.60 10.05 -11.36
CA GLN A 25 15.65 9.35 -12.09
C GLN A 25 16.94 9.23 -11.26
N HIS A 26 17.38 10.29 -10.61
CA HIS A 26 18.55 10.26 -9.73
C HIS A 26 18.43 9.24 -8.59
N ARG A 27 17.22 9.08 -8.04
CA ARG A 27 16.99 8.18 -6.90
C ARG A 27 16.77 6.72 -7.29
N PHE A 28 16.18 6.45 -8.45
CA PHE A 28 15.72 5.11 -8.80
C PHE A 28 16.43 4.47 -10.00
N LYS A 29 17.16 5.21 -10.82
CA LYS A 29 17.87 4.64 -11.98
C LYS A 29 18.85 3.53 -11.53
N GLY A 30 18.71 2.33 -12.12
CA GLY A 30 19.52 1.16 -11.85
C GLY A 30 19.24 0.49 -10.48
N ARG A 31 18.32 1.05 -9.66
CA ARG A 31 17.97 0.51 -8.34
C ARG A 31 17.00 -0.67 -8.48
N TRP A 32 17.15 -1.67 -7.64
CA TRP A 32 16.24 -2.80 -7.56
C TRP A 32 15.03 -2.46 -6.68
N VAL A 33 13.85 -2.56 -7.28
CA VAL A 33 12.57 -2.23 -6.66
C VAL A 33 11.64 -3.44 -6.69
N VAL A 34 11.29 -3.96 -5.53
CA VAL A 34 10.29 -5.03 -5.36
C VAL A 34 8.92 -4.40 -5.15
N ILE A 35 7.92 -4.81 -5.95
CA ILE A 35 6.56 -4.28 -5.88
C ILE A 35 5.56 -5.43 -5.76
N THR A 36 4.78 -5.45 -4.69
CA THR A 36 3.65 -6.37 -4.56
C THR A 36 2.35 -5.74 -5.07
N GLY A 37 1.48 -6.56 -5.70
CA GLY A 37 0.26 -6.07 -6.34
C GLY A 37 0.53 -5.24 -7.59
N ALA A 38 1.54 -5.62 -8.38
CA ALA A 38 2.04 -4.86 -9.52
C ALA A 38 1.15 -4.90 -10.78
N SER A 39 0.23 -5.88 -10.91
CA SER A 39 -0.53 -6.10 -12.15
C SER A 39 -1.60 -5.04 -12.42
N ARG A 40 -2.05 -4.27 -11.43
CA ARG A 40 -3.12 -3.27 -11.57
C ARG A 40 -3.06 -2.16 -10.51
N GLY A 41 -3.86 -1.12 -10.72
CA GLY A 41 -4.04 -0.02 -9.78
C GLY A 41 -2.74 0.69 -9.42
N ILE A 42 -2.53 0.92 -8.13
CA ILE A 42 -1.39 1.70 -7.63
C ILE A 42 -0.05 1.02 -7.95
N GLY A 43 0.05 -0.32 -7.78
CA GLY A 43 1.28 -1.06 -8.05
C GLY A 43 1.68 -1.03 -9.52
N PHE A 44 0.70 -1.12 -10.43
CA PHE A 44 0.91 -0.96 -11.87
C PHE A 44 1.41 0.47 -12.21
N ALA A 45 0.73 1.50 -11.71
CA ALA A 45 1.14 2.88 -11.93
C ALA A 45 2.56 3.14 -11.38
N LEU A 46 2.89 2.56 -10.22
CA LEU A 46 4.21 2.64 -9.61
C LEU A 46 5.28 2.00 -10.51
N ALA A 47 5.05 0.78 -11.01
CA ALA A 47 5.96 0.08 -11.92
C ALA A 47 6.16 0.88 -13.21
N LYS A 48 5.08 1.42 -13.82
CA LYS A 48 5.15 2.26 -15.03
C LYS A 48 6.02 3.51 -14.84
N ARG A 49 5.92 4.18 -13.69
CA ARG A 49 6.75 5.35 -13.39
C ARG A 49 8.22 5.00 -13.17
N LEU A 50 8.48 3.88 -12.51
CA LEU A 50 9.83 3.43 -12.21
C LEU A 50 10.59 2.95 -13.46
N MET A 51 9.92 2.22 -14.38
CA MET A 51 10.56 1.84 -15.64
C MET A 51 10.92 3.05 -16.51
N GLN A 52 10.12 4.13 -16.50
CA GLN A 52 10.39 5.36 -17.23
C GLN A 52 11.67 6.09 -16.76
N VAL A 53 12.19 5.76 -15.60
CA VAL A 53 13.41 6.35 -15.04
C VAL A 53 14.55 5.34 -14.93
N GLY A 54 14.40 4.15 -15.49
CA GLY A 54 15.45 3.14 -15.59
C GLY A 54 15.69 2.35 -14.30
N ALA A 55 14.65 2.15 -13.46
CA ALA A 55 14.73 1.28 -12.30
C ALA A 55 14.63 -0.20 -12.71
N ASN A 56 15.32 -1.09 -12.01
CA ASN A 56 15.16 -2.54 -12.13
C ASN A 56 13.99 -3.01 -11.26
N LEU A 57 13.18 -3.92 -11.78
CA LEU A 57 11.89 -4.26 -11.17
C LEU A 57 11.79 -5.74 -10.83
N TYR A 58 11.31 -6.04 -9.63
CA TYR A 58 10.86 -7.36 -9.22
C TYR A 58 9.36 -7.26 -8.90
N LEU A 59 8.53 -7.79 -9.80
CA LEU A 59 7.08 -7.58 -9.83
C LEU A 59 6.34 -8.81 -9.33
N ILE A 60 5.50 -8.65 -8.32
CA ILE A 60 4.74 -9.74 -7.69
C ILE A 60 3.25 -9.44 -7.78
N ALA A 61 2.47 -10.33 -8.38
CA ALA A 61 1.00 -10.30 -8.39
C ALA A 61 0.44 -11.68 -8.75
N ARG A 62 -0.88 -11.80 -8.81
CA ARG A 62 -1.55 -13.08 -9.16
C ARG A 62 -1.70 -13.29 -10.65
N SER A 63 -1.93 -12.22 -11.38
CA SER A 63 -2.26 -12.26 -12.82
C SER A 63 -0.97 -12.36 -13.63
N GLU A 64 -0.68 -13.53 -14.15
CA GLU A 64 0.55 -13.83 -14.90
C GLU A 64 0.63 -13.04 -16.20
N ALA A 65 -0.45 -13.00 -16.98
CA ALA A 65 -0.46 -12.32 -18.28
C ALA A 65 -0.17 -10.82 -18.17
N GLU A 66 -0.81 -10.11 -17.21
CA GLU A 66 -0.59 -8.69 -16.98
C GLU A 66 0.83 -8.42 -16.43
N LEU A 67 1.35 -9.32 -15.58
CA LEU A 67 2.73 -9.20 -15.10
C LEU A 67 3.74 -9.40 -16.23
N GLN A 68 3.54 -10.41 -17.08
CA GLN A 68 4.44 -10.68 -18.19
C GLN A 68 4.47 -9.51 -19.19
N THR A 69 3.29 -8.93 -19.49
CA THR A 69 3.19 -7.72 -20.31
C THR A 69 4.01 -6.58 -19.70
N LEU A 70 3.87 -6.34 -18.41
CA LEU A 70 4.58 -5.28 -17.71
C LEU A 70 6.11 -5.53 -17.65
N CYS A 71 6.53 -6.79 -17.50
CA CYS A 71 7.93 -7.20 -17.57
C CYS A 71 8.53 -6.94 -18.95
N ASN A 72 7.83 -7.36 -20.01
CA ASN A 72 8.29 -7.16 -21.38
C ASN A 72 8.43 -5.67 -21.70
N GLU A 73 7.49 -4.84 -21.26
CA GLU A 73 7.58 -3.37 -21.42
C GLU A 73 8.82 -2.81 -20.68
N ALA A 74 9.06 -3.25 -19.44
CA ALA A 74 10.22 -2.79 -18.67
C ALA A 74 11.54 -3.17 -19.37
N GLN A 75 11.63 -4.40 -19.87
CA GLN A 75 12.79 -4.89 -20.61
C GLN A 75 13.00 -4.13 -21.94
N ALA A 76 11.93 -3.84 -22.66
CA ALA A 76 11.98 -3.02 -23.89
C ALA A 76 12.48 -1.58 -23.62
N MET A 77 12.30 -1.07 -22.38
CA MET A 77 12.83 0.22 -21.93
C MET A 77 14.26 0.13 -21.37
N GLY A 78 14.92 -1.04 -21.46
CA GLY A 78 16.27 -1.27 -20.98
C GLY A 78 16.39 -1.53 -19.46
N CYS A 79 15.28 -1.78 -18.76
CA CYS A 79 15.27 -2.16 -17.35
C CYS A 79 15.45 -3.68 -17.21
N GLN A 80 16.13 -4.12 -16.17
CA GLN A 80 16.01 -5.52 -15.73
C GLN A 80 14.65 -5.70 -15.06
N ALA A 81 13.92 -6.77 -15.41
CA ALA A 81 12.63 -7.06 -14.82
C ALA A 81 12.44 -8.54 -14.58
N VAL A 82 11.98 -8.89 -13.39
CA VAL A 82 11.62 -10.24 -12.94
C VAL A 82 10.16 -10.23 -12.51
N CYS A 83 9.39 -11.20 -12.98
CA CYS A 83 7.98 -11.37 -12.61
C CYS A 83 7.76 -12.67 -11.84
N ARG A 84 6.93 -12.60 -10.80
CA ARG A 84 6.48 -13.77 -10.04
C ARG A 84 4.96 -13.74 -9.89
N ALA A 85 4.31 -14.64 -10.60
CA ALA A 85 2.85 -14.82 -10.53
C ALA A 85 2.52 -15.80 -9.39
N LEU A 86 1.95 -15.29 -8.27
CA LEU A 86 1.48 -16.11 -7.17
C LEU A 86 0.45 -15.37 -6.32
N ASP A 87 -0.33 -16.13 -5.57
CA ASP A 87 -1.17 -15.57 -4.52
C ASP A 87 -0.38 -15.51 -3.21
N LEU A 88 -0.11 -14.30 -2.74
CA LEU A 88 0.61 -14.07 -1.48
C LEU A 88 -0.12 -14.61 -0.23
N ARG A 89 -1.36 -15.10 -0.37
CA ARG A 89 -2.11 -15.80 0.69
C ARG A 89 -1.79 -17.29 0.74
N ASP A 90 -1.30 -17.85 -0.36
CA ASP A 90 -0.81 -19.22 -0.42
C ASP A 90 0.51 -19.31 0.34
N ARG A 91 0.47 -19.91 1.53
CA ARG A 91 1.62 -19.96 2.44
C ARG A 91 2.79 -20.72 1.86
N PRO A 92 2.62 -21.95 1.29
CA PRO A 92 3.68 -22.65 0.60
C PRO A 92 4.32 -21.83 -0.53
N ALA A 93 3.51 -21.21 -1.39
CA ALA A 93 4.02 -20.36 -2.48
C ALA A 93 4.77 -19.13 -1.95
N LEU A 94 4.27 -18.50 -0.89
CA LEU A 94 4.93 -17.37 -0.22
C LEU A 94 6.29 -17.79 0.39
N ASP A 95 6.35 -18.97 1.01
CA ASP A 95 7.60 -19.49 1.61
C ASP A 95 8.65 -19.77 0.54
N LEU A 96 8.25 -20.31 -0.62
CA LEU A 96 9.15 -20.51 -1.77
C LEU A 96 9.66 -19.17 -2.30
N LEU A 97 8.76 -18.20 -2.48
CA LEU A 97 9.15 -16.85 -2.88
C LEU A 97 10.12 -16.21 -1.87
N CYS A 98 9.88 -16.35 -0.58
CA CYS A 98 10.76 -15.81 0.46
C CYS A 98 12.16 -16.46 0.40
N LYS A 99 12.25 -17.76 0.10
CA LYS A 99 13.54 -18.44 -0.11
C LYS A 99 14.29 -17.86 -1.32
N GLU A 100 13.59 -17.61 -2.43
CA GLU A 100 14.18 -16.97 -3.63
C GLU A 100 14.65 -15.54 -3.31
N LEU A 101 13.81 -14.73 -2.67
CA LEU A 101 14.11 -13.33 -2.35
C LEU A 101 15.30 -13.17 -1.40
N LYS A 102 15.53 -14.14 -0.50
CA LYS A 102 16.72 -14.17 0.39
C LYS A 102 18.03 -14.27 -0.38
N GLN A 103 18.03 -14.78 -1.60
CA GLN A 103 19.22 -14.94 -2.45
C GLN A 103 19.57 -13.64 -3.21
N LEU A 104 18.68 -12.64 -3.21
CA LEU A 104 18.94 -11.37 -3.90
C LEU A 104 20.12 -10.64 -3.22
N PRO A 105 21.13 -10.22 -4.03
CA PRO A 105 22.31 -9.55 -3.47
C PRO A 105 21.98 -8.21 -2.82
N THR A 106 21.11 -7.43 -3.45
CA THR A 106 20.66 -6.12 -2.96
C THR A 106 19.21 -5.86 -3.40
N VAL A 107 18.46 -5.13 -2.56
CA VAL A 107 17.15 -4.56 -2.90
C VAL A 107 17.12 -3.16 -2.30
N ASP A 108 16.90 -2.16 -3.13
CA ASP A 108 16.89 -0.78 -2.69
C ASP A 108 15.53 -0.34 -2.12
N TYR A 109 14.44 -0.87 -2.71
CA TYR A 109 13.09 -0.53 -2.28
C TYR A 109 12.16 -1.74 -2.29
N LEU A 110 11.37 -1.88 -1.22
CA LEU A 110 10.26 -2.82 -1.13
C LEU A 110 8.95 -2.05 -0.99
N PHE A 111 8.10 -2.07 -2.00
CA PHE A 111 6.75 -1.51 -1.95
C PHE A 111 5.72 -2.60 -1.64
N CYS A 112 5.28 -2.65 -0.40
CA CYS A 112 4.20 -3.52 0.06
C CYS A 112 2.84 -2.89 -0.27
N ASN A 113 2.39 -3.07 -1.52
CA ASN A 113 1.17 -2.46 -2.04
C ASN A 113 0.02 -3.47 -2.21
N ALA A 114 0.30 -4.77 -2.36
CA ALA A 114 -0.75 -5.79 -2.40
C ALA A 114 -1.68 -5.68 -1.19
N GLY A 115 -2.98 -5.77 -1.44
CA GLY A 115 -3.96 -5.70 -0.38
C GLY A 115 -5.35 -6.13 -0.81
N LYS A 116 -6.20 -6.42 0.16
CA LYS A 116 -7.62 -6.75 -0.03
C LYS A 116 -8.47 -5.98 0.96
N SER A 117 -9.56 -5.44 0.47
CA SER A 117 -10.59 -4.78 1.27
C SER A 117 -11.87 -5.61 1.21
N ILE A 118 -12.46 -5.87 2.36
CA ILE A 118 -13.75 -6.57 2.49
C ILE A 118 -14.65 -5.69 3.35
N PHE A 119 -15.81 -5.34 2.80
CA PHE A 119 -16.88 -4.68 3.53
C PHE A 119 -17.96 -5.71 3.89
N ARG A 120 -18.15 -5.96 5.19
CA ARG A 120 -19.18 -6.84 5.75
C ARG A 120 -19.43 -6.50 7.20
N LYS A 121 -20.69 -6.38 7.61
CA LYS A 121 -21.05 -6.26 9.02
C LYS A 121 -20.61 -7.53 9.77
N ILE A 122 -20.19 -7.40 11.03
CA ILE A 122 -19.79 -8.57 11.84
C ILE A 122 -20.95 -9.53 12.03
N THR A 123 -22.18 -9.01 12.17
CA THR A 123 -23.41 -9.80 12.23
C THR A 123 -23.64 -10.70 11.01
N ASP A 124 -23.14 -10.27 9.84
CA ASP A 124 -23.25 -11.00 8.57
C ASP A 124 -22.03 -11.88 8.29
N ALA A 125 -21.13 -11.99 9.27
CA ALA A 125 -19.84 -12.68 9.14
C ALA A 125 -19.71 -13.92 10.05
N THR A 126 -20.78 -14.37 10.72
CA THR A 126 -20.76 -15.49 11.66
C THR A 126 -20.18 -16.76 11.06
N GLU A 127 -20.51 -17.06 9.80
CA GLU A 127 -20.00 -18.23 9.05
C GLU A 127 -18.87 -17.85 8.06
N ARG A 128 -18.19 -16.71 8.28
CA ARG A 128 -17.27 -16.15 7.28
C ARG A 128 -15.90 -15.78 7.84
N LEU A 129 -15.39 -16.61 8.75
CA LEU A 129 -14.05 -16.44 9.31
C LEU A 129 -12.97 -16.31 8.23
N HIS A 130 -13.15 -17.00 7.09
CA HIS A 130 -12.27 -16.90 5.93
C HIS A 130 -12.12 -15.47 5.34
N ASP A 131 -13.02 -14.53 5.61
CA ASP A 131 -12.85 -13.13 5.21
C ASP A 131 -11.76 -12.44 6.05
N PHE A 132 -11.63 -12.82 7.33
CA PHE A 132 -10.56 -12.36 8.23
C PHE A 132 -9.24 -13.01 7.83
N ASP A 133 -9.22 -14.33 7.60
CA ASP A 133 -8.00 -15.04 7.16
C ASP A 133 -7.45 -14.45 5.88
N ARG A 134 -8.31 -14.26 4.85
CA ARG A 134 -7.90 -13.69 3.57
C ARG A 134 -7.34 -12.28 3.67
N THR A 135 -7.82 -11.46 4.59
CA THR A 135 -7.31 -10.09 4.79
C THR A 135 -6.04 -10.10 5.62
N ILE A 136 -5.96 -10.90 6.67
CA ILE A 136 -4.78 -10.97 7.52
C ILE A 136 -3.59 -11.62 6.79
N ASP A 137 -3.83 -12.68 6.02
CA ASP A 137 -2.77 -13.34 5.26
C ASP A 137 -2.18 -12.40 4.20
N LEU A 138 -3.03 -11.64 3.47
CA LEU A 138 -2.53 -10.74 2.44
C LEU A 138 -2.01 -9.42 3.00
N ASN A 139 -2.78 -8.74 3.88
CA ASN A 139 -2.46 -7.37 4.30
C ASN A 139 -1.40 -7.32 5.41
N TYR A 140 -1.19 -8.41 6.17
CA TYR A 140 -0.25 -8.48 7.29
C TYR A 140 0.81 -9.55 7.08
N ARG A 141 0.44 -10.85 7.09
CA ARG A 141 1.40 -11.95 7.05
C ARG A 141 2.36 -11.85 5.86
N SER A 142 1.83 -11.63 4.65
CA SER A 142 2.67 -11.52 3.46
C SER A 142 3.64 -10.35 3.52
N VAL A 143 3.21 -9.21 4.08
CA VAL A 143 4.07 -8.04 4.26
C VAL A 143 5.22 -8.35 5.19
N VAL A 144 4.92 -8.94 6.35
CA VAL A 144 5.94 -9.32 7.34
C VAL A 144 6.91 -10.37 6.76
N ALA A 145 6.39 -11.41 6.11
CA ALA A 145 7.22 -12.47 5.52
C ALA A 145 8.20 -11.92 4.47
N LEU A 146 7.71 -11.10 3.53
CA LEU A 146 8.54 -10.48 2.50
C LEU A 146 9.56 -9.50 3.09
N ALA A 147 9.15 -8.70 4.06
CA ALA A 147 10.02 -7.75 4.73
C ALA A 147 11.17 -8.44 5.47
N LEU A 148 10.88 -9.51 6.20
CA LEU A 148 11.89 -10.31 6.90
C LEU A 148 12.81 -11.04 5.91
N ALA A 149 12.27 -11.58 4.81
CA ALA A 149 13.07 -12.25 3.78
C ALA A 149 14.05 -11.28 3.10
N LEU A 150 13.62 -10.04 2.85
CA LEU A 150 14.40 -9.02 2.16
C LEU A 150 15.27 -8.15 3.09
N LEU A 151 15.13 -8.25 4.42
CA LEU A 151 15.88 -7.41 5.36
C LEU A 151 17.40 -7.44 5.11
N PRO A 152 18.05 -8.60 4.89
CA PRO A 152 19.49 -8.62 4.60
C PRO A 152 19.85 -7.86 3.31
N ALA A 153 19.04 -7.99 2.25
CA ALA A 153 19.27 -7.28 0.99
C ALA A 153 19.03 -5.77 1.12
N LEU A 154 17.98 -5.35 1.83
CA LEU A 154 17.70 -3.95 2.18
C LEU A 154 18.81 -3.35 3.05
N GLN A 155 19.35 -4.11 3.99
CA GLN A 155 20.44 -3.64 4.85
C GLN A 155 21.71 -3.37 4.04
N ARG A 156 22.09 -4.24 3.10
CA ARG A 156 23.26 -4.04 2.24
C ARG A 156 23.16 -2.78 1.38
N SER A 157 21.97 -2.44 0.90
CA SER A 157 21.72 -1.25 0.07
C SER A 157 21.39 0.01 0.88
N LYS A 158 21.21 -0.09 2.20
CA LYS A 158 20.57 0.94 3.05
C LYS A 158 19.20 1.33 2.48
N GLY A 159 18.46 0.32 2.07
CA GLY A 159 17.21 0.44 1.33
C GLY A 159 16.01 0.82 2.19
N GLN A 160 14.83 0.76 1.58
CA GLN A 160 13.62 1.25 2.21
C GLN A 160 12.43 0.31 1.96
N LEU A 161 11.59 0.16 2.97
CA LEU A 161 10.27 -0.46 2.90
C LEU A 161 9.19 0.63 2.90
N VAL A 162 8.26 0.58 1.95
CA VAL A 162 7.10 1.47 1.87
C VAL A 162 5.83 0.63 1.91
N TYR A 163 5.04 0.80 2.95
CA TYR A 163 3.77 0.12 3.12
C TYR A 163 2.59 1.00 2.74
N THR A 164 1.71 0.50 1.86
CA THR A 164 0.46 1.14 1.47
C THR A 164 -0.63 0.82 2.50
N SER A 165 -0.88 1.77 3.39
CA SER A 165 -1.92 1.72 4.41
C SER A 165 -3.17 2.52 3.99
N SER A 166 -4.05 2.81 4.93
CA SER A 166 -5.28 3.59 4.73
C SER A 166 -5.46 4.63 5.83
N VAL A 167 -5.99 5.79 5.47
CA VAL A 167 -6.40 6.82 6.46
C VAL A 167 -7.39 6.27 7.46
N SER A 168 -8.20 5.26 7.09
CA SER A 168 -9.18 4.66 8.00
C SER A 168 -8.55 4.10 9.28
N CYS A 169 -7.26 3.73 9.26
CA CYS A 169 -6.53 3.27 10.44
C CYS A 169 -6.15 4.41 11.41
N LEU A 170 -6.37 5.65 11.04
CA LEU A 170 -6.12 6.83 11.89
C LEU A 170 -7.37 7.25 12.67
N TYR A 171 -8.53 6.68 12.35
CA TYR A 171 -9.82 7.04 12.91
C TYR A 171 -10.41 5.87 13.72
N PRO A 172 -11.39 6.14 14.62
CA PRO A 172 -12.17 5.09 15.24
C PRO A 172 -12.73 4.13 14.19
N PRO A 173 -12.65 2.80 14.42
CA PRO A 173 -13.00 1.80 13.41
C PRO A 173 -14.48 1.88 13.03
N ALA A 174 -14.74 2.00 11.73
CA ALA A 174 -16.10 2.08 11.18
C ALA A 174 -16.74 0.68 11.06
N PRO A 175 -18.07 0.55 11.30
CA PRO A 175 -18.81 -0.69 11.07
C PRO A 175 -18.64 -1.23 9.66
N GLY A 176 -18.68 -2.54 9.51
CA GLY A 176 -18.54 -3.23 8.24
C GLY A 176 -17.10 -3.41 7.73
N TRP A 177 -16.11 -2.82 8.39
CA TRP A 177 -14.71 -2.85 7.95
C TRP A 177 -13.78 -3.65 8.87
N SER A 178 -14.32 -4.46 9.78
CA SER A 178 -13.56 -5.12 10.85
C SER A 178 -12.36 -5.92 10.33
N ALA A 179 -12.56 -6.81 9.34
CA ALA A 179 -11.48 -7.63 8.78
C ALA A 179 -10.39 -6.76 8.12
N TYR A 180 -10.80 -5.75 7.35
CA TYR A 180 -9.87 -4.83 6.69
C TYR A 180 -9.09 -3.98 7.70
N HIS A 181 -9.79 -3.31 8.63
CA HIS A 181 -9.14 -2.44 9.61
C HIS A 181 -8.18 -3.22 10.51
N ALA A 182 -8.61 -4.38 11.04
CA ALA A 182 -7.75 -5.21 11.87
C ALA A 182 -6.44 -5.58 11.15
N SER A 183 -6.53 -6.04 9.89
CA SER A 183 -5.36 -6.44 9.12
C SER A 183 -4.42 -5.26 8.79
N LYS A 184 -4.97 -4.09 8.43
CA LYS A 184 -4.17 -2.89 8.15
C LYS A 184 -3.55 -2.30 9.41
N CYS A 185 -4.28 -2.26 10.52
CA CYS A 185 -3.77 -1.78 11.80
C CYS A 185 -2.67 -2.70 12.36
N ALA A 186 -2.80 -4.02 12.23
CA ALA A 186 -1.74 -4.97 12.61
C ALA A 186 -0.42 -4.64 11.89
N THR A 187 -0.48 -4.41 10.58
CA THR A 187 0.71 -4.05 9.79
C THR A 187 1.25 -2.67 10.16
N ASN A 188 0.39 -1.70 10.47
CA ASN A 188 0.84 -0.38 10.93
C ASN A 188 1.60 -0.45 12.25
N VAL A 189 1.14 -1.30 13.19
CA VAL A 189 1.85 -1.54 14.47
C VAL A 189 3.21 -2.17 14.19
N TRP A 190 3.25 -3.22 13.37
CA TRP A 190 4.49 -3.88 12.98
C TRP A 190 5.48 -2.91 12.31
N CYS A 191 5.01 -2.08 11.36
CA CYS A 191 5.87 -1.09 10.70
C CYS A 191 6.48 -0.06 11.66
N ARG A 192 5.73 0.36 12.70
CA ARG A 192 6.26 1.29 13.72
C ARG A 192 7.36 0.64 14.55
N THR A 193 7.19 -0.63 14.92
CA THR A 193 8.23 -1.39 15.62
C THR A 193 9.46 -1.58 14.73
N ALA A 194 9.23 -2.02 13.47
CA ALA A 194 10.31 -2.22 12.51
C ALA A 194 11.08 -0.92 12.21
N GLU A 195 10.41 0.23 12.12
CA GLU A 195 11.07 1.53 11.93
C GLU A 195 12.10 1.80 13.03
N SER A 196 11.71 1.61 14.28
CA SER A 196 12.58 1.86 15.43
C SER A 196 13.78 0.91 15.47
N GLU A 197 13.57 -0.37 15.13
CA GLU A 197 14.63 -1.39 15.14
C GLU A 197 15.55 -1.27 13.90
N TRP A 198 14.97 -1.10 12.71
CA TRP A 198 15.71 -1.15 11.44
C TRP A 198 16.47 0.13 11.13
N LYS A 199 16.10 1.24 11.76
CA LYS A 199 16.84 2.50 11.65
C LYS A 199 18.32 2.34 11.98
N ARG A 200 18.66 1.53 13.01
CA ARG A 200 20.04 1.22 13.37
C ARG A 200 20.78 0.38 12.31
N LEU A 201 20.03 -0.34 11.49
CA LEU A 201 20.56 -1.11 10.35
C LEU A 201 20.71 -0.25 9.09
N GLY A 202 20.31 1.02 9.13
CA GLY A 202 20.27 1.92 7.98
C GLY A 202 19.09 1.66 7.02
N VAL A 203 18.10 0.86 7.42
CA VAL A 203 16.92 0.56 6.61
C VAL A 203 15.76 1.46 7.01
N GLY A 204 15.20 2.18 6.04
CA GLY A 204 14.03 3.02 6.22
C GLY A 204 12.72 2.21 6.18
N VAL A 205 11.78 2.54 7.06
CA VAL A 205 10.41 1.98 7.02
C VAL A 205 9.42 3.13 6.95
N HIS A 206 8.51 3.07 5.98
CA HIS A 206 7.58 4.15 5.69
C HIS A 206 6.15 3.64 5.55
N VAL A 207 5.16 4.38 6.05
CA VAL A 207 3.73 4.05 5.98
C VAL A 207 2.98 5.15 5.25
N ALA A 208 2.33 4.83 4.15
CA ALA A 208 1.46 5.73 3.42
C ALA A 208 -0.01 5.53 3.82
N TYR A 209 -0.55 6.39 4.67
CA TYR A 209 -1.97 6.41 4.98
C TYR A 209 -2.75 7.08 3.84
N LEU A 210 -3.04 6.31 2.79
CA LEU A 210 -3.73 6.82 1.62
C LEU A 210 -5.23 7.00 1.90
N PRO A 211 -5.83 8.11 1.43
CA PRO A 211 -7.28 8.25 1.37
C PRO A 211 -7.86 7.41 0.23
N LEU A 212 -9.10 7.65 -0.17
CA LEU A 212 -9.70 6.93 -1.28
C LEU A 212 -8.86 7.11 -2.55
N VAL A 213 -8.52 6.00 -3.19
CA VAL A 213 -7.82 5.94 -4.47
C VAL A 213 -8.71 5.20 -5.47
N ARG A 214 -8.93 5.76 -6.63
CA ARG A 214 -9.75 5.18 -7.71
C ARG A 214 -9.01 4.01 -8.34
N THR A 215 -9.38 2.81 -7.89
CA THR A 215 -8.87 1.53 -8.38
C THR A 215 -10.04 0.57 -8.53
N GLU A 216 -9.86 -0.53 -9.25
CA GLU A 216 -10.88 -1.58 -9.38
C GLU A 216 -11.36 -2.05 -8.00
N MET A 217 -10.44 -2.25 -7.04
CA MET A 217 -10.77 -2.67 -5.68
C MET A 217 -11.72 -1.69 -4.98
N SER A 218 -11.46 -0.39 -5.05
CA SER A 218 -12.29 0.63 -4.38
C SER A 218 -13.61 0.85 -5.11
N MET A 219 -13.61 0.79 -6.45
CA MET A 219 -14.80 1.00 -7.28
C MET A 219 -15.75 -0.18 -7.27
N ALA A 220 -15.36 -1.34 -6.74
CA ALA A 220 -16.25 -2.46 -6.45
C ALA A 220 -17.35 -2.08 -5.43
N ASN A 221 -17.08 -1.12 -4.52
CA ASN A 221 -18.09 -0.55 -3.63
C ASN A 221 -18.80 0.62 -4.32
N PRO A 222 -20.12 0.51 -4.64
CA PRO A 222 -20.88 1.56 -5.32
C PRO A 222 -20.85 2.91 -4.60
N ASN A 223 -20.77 2.91 -3.26
CA ASN A 223 -20.75 4.13 -2.45
C ASN A 223 -19.52 5.00 -2.68
N TYR A 224 -18.42 4.43 -3.21
CA TYR A 224 -17.18 5.16 -3.47
C TYR A 224 -17.11 5.77 -4.86
N ARG A 225 -17.94 5.31 -5.82
CA ARG A 225 -17.87 5.74 -7.23
C ARG A 225 -18.05 7.24 -7.44
N SER A 226 -18.85 7.89 -6.60
CA SER A 226 -19.15 9.32 -6.69
C SER A 226 -18.33 10.20 -5.73
N LEU A 227 -17.42 9.60 -4.94
CA LEU A 227 -16.60 10.36 -3.99
C LEU A 227 -15.31 10.87 -4.65
N PRO A 228 -14.78 12.02 -4.22
CA PRO A 228 -13.45 12.47 -4.60
C PRO A 228 -12.41 11.42 -4.21
N ALA A 229 -11.42 11.20 -5.09
CA ALA A 229 -10.39 10.21 -4.88
C ALA A 229 -9.12 10.59 -5.66
N TYR A 230 -7.97 10.17 -5.19
CA TYR A 230 -6.76 10.17 -6.00
C TYR A 230 -6.89 9.18 -7.17
N SER A 231 -6.22 9.46 -8.28
CA SER A 231 -5.94 8.44 -9.29
C SER A 231 -4.90 7.43 -8.75
N ALA A 232 -4.81 6.26 -9.39
CA ALA A 232 -3.76 5.30 -9.08
C ALA A 232 -2.36 5.90 -9.29
N ASP A 233 -2.22 6.75 -10.29
CA ASP A 233 -0.99 7.45 -10.63
C ASP A 233 -0.59 8.51 -9.60
N ASP A 234 -1.56 9.31 -9.08
CA ASP A 234 -1.32 10.23 -7.96
C ASP A 234 -0.86 9.47 -6.70
N ALA A 235 -1.50 8.33 -6.40
CA ALA A 235 -1.09 7.49 -5.27
C ALA A 235 0.32 6.93 -5.45
N ALA A 236 0.68 6.48 -6.65
CA ALA A 236 2.05 6.05 -6.97
C ALA A 236 3.07 7.19 -6.76
N CYS A 237 2.75 8.42 -7.19
CA CYS A 237 3.58 9.59 -6.91
C CYS A 237 3.78 9.82 -5.41
N ILE A 238 2.73 9.69 -4.60
CA ILE A 238 2.81 9.83 -3.14
C ILE A 238 3.74 8.79 -2.54
N LEU A 239 3.64 7.51 -2.96
CA LEU A 239 4.53 6.44 -2.50
C LEU A 239 5.99 6.71 -2.85
N LEU A 240 6.27 7.15 -4.09
CA LEU A 240 7.61 7.50 -4.55
C LEU A 240 8.17 8.70 -3.77
N GLN A 241 7.36 9.73 -3.56
CA GLN A 241 7.76 10.89 -2.74
C GLN A 241 8.08 10.48 -1.29
N LEU A 242 7.30 9.57 -0.72
CA LEU A 242 7.54 9.08 0.63
C LEU A 242 8.86 8.31 0.71
N ALA A 243 9.13 7.44 -0.27
CA ALA A 243 10.40 6.71 -0.39
C ALA A 243 11.62 7.62 -0.57
N MET A 244 11.46 8.82 -1.15
CA MET A 244 12.55 9.80 -1.31
C MET A 244 12.76 10.68 -0.07
N LYS A 245 11.79 10.73 0.83
CA LYS A 245 11.82 11.61 2.01
C LYS A 245 12.18 10.80 3.25
N ASN A 246 12.98 11.39 4.13
CA ASN A 246 13.29 10.79 5.43
C ASN A 246 12.14 11.05 6.43
N ARG A 247 10.95 10.53 6.14
CA ARG A 247 9.75 10.66 6.97
C ARG A 247 9.10 9.30 7.15
N PHE A 248 8.79 8.96 8.39
CA PHE A 248 8.11 7.69 8.69
C PHE A 248 6.78 7.55 7.97
N SER A 249 5.94 8.59 7.87
CA SER A 249 4.63 8.44 7.27
C SER A 249 4.19 9.59 6.37
N TYR A 250 3.34 9.24 5.40
CA TYR A 250 2.47 10.17 4.69
C TYR A 250 1.05 10.09 5.26
N GLN A 251 0.48 11.25 5.52
CA GLN A 251 -0.93 11.44 5.86
C GLN A 251 -1.45 12.65 5.09
N PRO A 252 -2.67 12.62 4.53
CA PRO A 252 -3.30 13.82 3.99
C PRO A 252 -3.34 14.94 5.05
N TRP A 253 -3.19 16.18 4.64
CA TRP A 253 -3.16 17.30 5.56
C TRP A 253 -4.39 17.37 6.48
N TRP A 254 -5.57 17.13 5.91
CA TRP A 254 -6.82 17.12 6.67
C TRP A 254 -6.87 15.97 7.70
N ALA A 255 -6.32 14.80 7.37
CA ALA A 255 -6.30 13.69 8.31
C ALA A 255 -5.38 13.97 9.51
N ARG A 256 -4.29 14.73 9.32
CA ARG A 256 -3.42 15.15 10.44
C ARG A 256 -4.16 16.00 11.46
N LEU A 257 -5.13 16.80 11.01
CA LEU A 257 -5.93 17.67 11.88
C LEU A 257 -7.13 16.91 12.47
N THR A 258 -7.84 16.15 11.65
CA THR A 258 -9.11 15.55 12.04
C THR A 258 -8.99 14.22 12.77
N ALA A 259 -7.94 13.43 12.53
CA ALA A 259 -7.80 12.12 13.17
C ALA A 259 -7.53 12.22 14.69
N PRO A 260 -6.66 13.11 15.20
CA PRO A 260 -6.51 13.30 16.65
C PRO A 260 -7.81 13.74 17.31
N VAL A 261 -8.56 14.66 16.68
CA VAL A 261 -9.87 15.12 17.18
C VAL A 261 -10.86 13.95 17.21
N ALA A 262 -10.96 13.17 16.11
CA ALA A 262 -11.86 12.01 16.06
C ALA A 262 -11.48 10.94 17.11
N SER A 263 -10.20 10.79 17.41
CA SER A 263 -9.73 9.88 18.47
C SER A 263 -10.09 10.38 19.87
N LEU A 264 -9.97 11.68 20.13
CA LEU A 264 -10.37 12.30 21.39
C LEU A 264 -11.88 12.13 21.63
N PHE A 265 -12.68 12.31 20.57
CA PHE A 265 -14.13 12.13 20.61
C PHE A 265 -14.60 10.73 20.19
N ALA A 266 -13.75 9.71 20.34
CA ALA A 266 -14.08 8.34 19.95
C ALA A 266 -15.39 7.79 20.58
N PRO A 267 -15.74 8.07 21.85
CA PRO A 267 -17.03 7.67 22.40
C PRO A 267 -18.22 8.24 21.62
N LEU A 268 -18.17 9.51 21.26
CA LEU A 268 -19.21 10.18 20.49
C LEU A 268 -19.32 9.61 19.06
N VAL A 269 -18.18 9.37 18.40
CA VAL A 269 -18.13 8.74 17.08
C VAL A 269 -18.78 7.35 17.13
N ARG A 270 -18.47 6.57 18.18
CA ARG A 270 -19.09 5.23 18.39
C ARG A 270 -20.59 5.31 18.60
N PHE A 271 -21.07 6.28 19.34
CA PHE A 271 -22.50 6.51 19.53
C PHE A 271 -23.22 6.78 18.19
N PHE A 272 -22.64 7.61 17.32
CA PHE A 272 -23.17 7.82 15.98
C PHE A 272 -23.15 6.56 15.12
N TYR A 273 -22.07 5.76 15.17
CA TYR A 273 -22.00 4.49 14.46
C TYR A 273 -23.07 3.50 14.91
N GLN A 274 -23.36 3.43 16.22
CA GLN A 274 -24.43 2.56 16.74
C GLN A 274 -25.81 2.92 16.16
N LYS A 275 -26.09 4.22 15.98
CA LYS A 275 -27.34 4.68 15.35
C LYS A 275 -27.43 4.42 13.85
N THR A 276 -26.31 4.27 13.15
CA THR A 276 -26.27 4.07 11.68
C THR A 276 -26.22 2.61 11.27
N VAL A 277 -26.01 1.68 12.22
CA VAL A 277 -25.95 0.23 11.95
C VAL A 277 -27.32 -0.43 12.10
N GLN A 278 -28.29 0.26 12.69
CA GLN A 278 -29.70 -0.15 12.65
C GLN A 278 -30.22 0.05 11.24
#